data_04f867d2d0df6180b65c250a046b56ed
#
_entry.id   04f867d2d0df6180b65c250a046b56ed
#
_cell.length_a   1.000
_cell.length_b   1.000
_cell.length_c   1.000
_cell.angle_alpha   90.00
_cell.angle_beta   90.00
_cell.angle_gamma   90.00
#
_symmetry.space_group_name_H-M   'P 1'
#
loop_
_entity.id
_entity.type
_entity.pdbx_description
1 polymer ?
#
loop_
_entity_poly.entity_id
_entity_poly.type
_entity_poly.pdbx_seq_one_letter_code
_entity_poly.pdbx_strand_id
1 'polypeptide(L)'
;MRKKLSDIKGLELFSEYEIDSDGYVISYKGRTPRVLKPYWTYCPGEYRAIQLYDTEKKRKILYIHRLVAEAFIPNPTDSWGVRHKNDDHDNNHIDNLEWTPKRVYDSNKNIIDNDSLILSPDISDYIKLVHRACLEKGVPVPNEYDFYHSMIEASLTEYINRYGLKKTIHQITHSNQ
;
A
#
# COMPACT_ATOMS: atom_id res chain seq x y z
N MET A 1 8.18 6.78 20.28
CA MET A 1 8.78 5.42 20.14
C MET A 1 9.94 5.49 19.17
N ARG A 2 10.90 4.52 19.21
CA ARG A 2 12.02 4.47 18.25
C ARG A 2 12.19 3.07 17.70
N LYS A 3 12.63 2.97 16.44
CA LYS A 3 12.87 1.70 15.73
C LYS A 3 14.10 1.85 14.82
N LYS A 4 14.94 0.81 14.74
CA LYS A 4 16.05 0.77 13.79
C LYS A 4 15.51 0.65 12.38
N LEU A 5 16.14 1.34 11.41
CA LEU A 5 15.74 1.19 10.00
C LEU A 5 16.02 -0.22 9.49
N SER A 6 17.04 -0.90 10.00
CA SER A 6 17.34 -2.30 9.66
C SER A 6 16.23 -3.29 10.02
N ASP A 7 15.30 -2.94 10.92
CA ASP A 7 14.17 -3.78 11.31
C ASP A 7 12.95 -3.58 10.37
N ILE A 8 13.09 -2.72 9.38
CA ILE A 8 12.07 -2.44 8.36
C ILE A 8 12.44 -3.22 7.09
N LYS A 9 11.49 -3.97 6.55
CA LYS A 9 11.65 -4.76 5.33
C LYS A 9 12.16 -3.89 4.16
N GLY A 10 13.26 -4.32 3.54
CA GLY A 10 13.91 -3.60 2.43
C GLY A 10 14.84 -2.47 2.86
N LEU A 11 15.10 -2.32 4.18
CA LEU A 11 16.04 -1.37 4.74
C LEU A 11 17.10 -2.03 5.65
N GLU A 12 17.32 -3.32 5.51
CA GLU A 12 18.22 -4.13 6.35
C GLU A 12 19.66 -3.59 6.37
N LEU A 13 20.08 -2.95 5.29
CA LEU A 13 21.43 -2.36 5.16
C LEU A 13 21.59 -0.97 5.82
N PHE A 14 20.51 -0.44 6.44
CA PHE A 14 20.54 0.88 7.11
C PHE A 14 20.67 0.76 8.63
N SER A 15 21.54 -0.11 9.12
CA SER A 15 21.69 -0.46 10.54
C SER A 15 22.16 0.69 11.43
N GLU A 16 22.76 1.74 10.85
CA GLU A 16 23.29 2.90 11.58
C GLU A 16 22.29 4.05 11.73
N TYR A 17 20.98 3.76 11.52
CA TYR A 17 19.93 4.77 11.59
C TYR A 17 18.72 4.26 12.36
N GLU A 18 18.08 5.19 13.06
CA GLU A 18 16.80 4.97 13.72
C GLU A 18 15.78 6.02 13.25
N ILE A 19 14.51 5.68 13.34
CA ILE A 19 13.38 6.59 13.18
C ILE A 19 12.54 6.60 14.44
N ASP A 20 12.02 7.77 14.81
CA ASP A 20 11.04 7.86 15.89
C ASP A 20 9.61 8.09 15.38
N SER A 21 8.62 8.00 16.28
CA SER A 21 7.20 8.18 15.99
C SER A 21 6.84 9.60 15.54
N ASP A 22 7.71 10.57 15.73
CA ASP A 22 7.52 11.96 15.30
C ASP A 22 8.14 12.24 13.93
N GLY A 23 8.81 11.23 13.34
CA GLY A 23 9.45 11.32 12.03
C GLY A 23 10.89 11.85 12.07
N TYR A 24 11.52 11.92 13.24
CA TYR A 24 12.93 12.27 13.31
C TYR A 24 13.81 11.06 13.00
N VAL A 25 14.73 11.23 12.05
CA VAL A 25 15.73 10.22 11.71
C VAL A 25 17.04 10.53 12.44
N ILE A 26 17.56 9.54 13.16
CA ILE A 26 18.76 9.65 13.96
C ILE A 26 19.87 8.82 13.32
N SER A 27 21.03 9.41 13.12
CA SER A 27 22.21 8.73 12.58
C SER A 27 23.23 8.45 13.69
N TYR A 28 23.74 7.23 13.71
CA TYR A 28 24.81 6.76 14.60
C TYR A 28 26.16 6.60 13.87
N LYS A 29 26.31 7.10 12.65
CA LYS A 29 27.57 7.03 11.87
C LYS A 29 28.74 7.82 12.45
N GLY A 30 28.49 8.71 13.39
CA GLY A 30 29.54 9.53 14.04
C GLY A 30 29.84 9.09 15.46
N ARG A 31 30.73 9.84 16.14
CA ARG A 31 31.05 9.62 17.57
C ARG A 31 29.84 9.87 18.48
N THR A 32 28.94 10.75 18.08
CA THR A 32 27.70 11.08 18.78
C THR A 32 26.51 10.94 17.86
N PRO A 33 25.38 10.40 18.35
CA PRO A 33 24.14 10.37 17.60
C PRO A 33 23.69 11.78 17.22
N ARG A 34 23.14 11.94 16.02
CA ARG A 34 22.62 13.23 15.55
C ARG A 34 21.30 13.05 14.82
N VAL A 35 20.38 13.97 15.06
CA VAL A 35 19.15 14.08 14.27
C VAL A 35 19.49 14.65 12.90
N LEU A 36 19.04 13.99 11.85
CA LEU A 36 19.24 14.43 10.48
C LEU A 36 18.13 15.40 10.07
N LYS A 37 18.46 16.39 9.25
CA LYS A 37 17.48 17.34 8.71
C LYS A 37 16.89 16.82 7.41
N PRO A 38 15.57 16.60 7.33
CA PRO A 38 14.91 16.28 6.06
C PRO A 38 14.82 17.52 5.17
N TYR A 39 14.64 17.30 3.89
CA TYR A 39 14.42 18.35 2.89
C TYR A 39 13.07 18.13 2.17
N TRP A 40 12.55 19.20 1.57
CA TRP A 40 11.35 19.12 0.76
C TRP A 40 11.64 18.54 -0.63
N THR A 41 10.79 17.61 -1.08
CA THR A 41 10.73 17.18 -2.48
C THR A 41 9.60 17.92 -3.18
N TYR A 42 9.78 18.25 -4.46
CA TYR A 42 8.77 18.98 -5.23
C TYR A 42 8.11 18.14 -6.32
N CYS A 43 8.56 16.92 -6.54
CA CYS A 43 8.01 16.05 -7.57
C CYS A 43 8.21 14.57 -7.20
N PRO A 44 7.17 13.75 -7.21
CA PRO A 44 5.75 14.07 -7.27
C PRO A 44 5.18 14.45 -5.89
N GLY A 45 4.79 15.69 -5.71
CA GLY A 45 4.23 16.21 -4.46
C GLY A 45 5.28 16.76 -3.48
N GLU A 46 4.80 17.54 -2.52
CA GLU A 46 5.63 18.18 -1.50
C GLU A 46 5.68 17.30 -0.24
N TYR A 47 6.75 16.54 -0.10
CA TYR A 47 6.96 15.66 1.05
C TYR A 47 8.32 15.85 1.67
N ARG A 48 8.42 15.61 2.96
CA ARG A 48 9.71 15.52 3.65
C ARG A 48 10.43 14.24 3.27
N ALA A 49 11.65 14.37 2.77
CA ALA A 49 12.52 13.25 2.42
C ALA A 49 13.89 13.38 3.07
N ILE A 50 14.57 12.27 3.19
CA ILE A 50 15.92 12.20 3.68
C ILE A 50 16.78 11.34 2.79
N GLN A 51 18.02 11.74 2.60
CA GLN A 51 19.02 10.98 1.87
C GLN A 51 19.92 10.24 2.85
N LEU A 52 19.93 8.91 2.73
CA LEU A 52 20.76 8.04 3.56
C LEU A 52 21.70 7.22 2.69
N TYR A 53 22.75 6.71 3.33
CA TYR A 53 23.71 5.79 2.73
C TYR A 53 23.68 4.49 3.51
N ASP A 54 23.53 3.38 2.81
CA ASP A 54 23.58 2.04 3.40
C ASP A 54 25.02 1.65 3.81
N THR A 55 25.19 0.43 4.31
CA THR A 55 26.48 -0.14 4.69
C THR A 55 27.43 -0.35 3.49
N GLU A 56 26.88 -0.46 2.28
CA GLU A 56 27.64 -0.56 1.01
C GLU A 56 27.93 0.83 0.39
N LYS A 57 27.62 1.93 1.12
CA LYS A 57 27.77 3.33 0.68
C LYS A 57 26.87 3.68 -0.53
N LYS A 58 25.84 2.92 -0.81
CA LYS A 58 24.83 3.27 -1.82
C LYS A 58 23.86 4.28 -1.24
N ARG A 59 23.55 5.29 -2.06
CA ARG A 59 22.61 6.36 -1.73
C ARG A 59 21.16 5.92 -1.94
N LYS A 60 20.30 6.19 -0.97
CA LYS A 60 18.84 6.03 -1.08
C LYS A 60 18.13 7.28 -0.55
N ILE A 61 17.10 7.72 -1.26
CA ILE A 61 16.19 8.78 -0.82
C ILE A 61 14.95 8.10 -0.25
N LEU A 62 14.58 8.46 0.97
CA LEU A 62 13.47 7.87 1.71
C LEU A 62 12.53 8.99 2.16
N TYR A 63 11.22 8.78 2.02
CA TYR A 63 10.19 9.72 2.48
C TYR A 63 9.89 9.48 3.95
N ILE A 64 9.85 10.55 4.76
CA ILE A 64 9.70 10.46 6.22
C ILE A 64 8.36 9.81 6.60
N HIS A 65 7.24 10.30 6.05
CA HIS A 65 5.91 9.72 6.31
C HIS A 65 5.87 8.21 6.04
N ARG A 66 6.55 7.77 5.00
CA ARG A 66 6.63 6.36 4.63
C ARG A 66 7.45 5.55 5.63
N LEU A 67 8.59 6.08 6.06
CA LEU A 67 9.41 5.44 7.08
C LEU A 67 8.66 5.27 8.40
N VAL A 68 7.91 6.29 8.84
CA VAL A 68 7.10 6.21 10.05
C VAL A 68 6.00 5.17 9.89
N ALA A 69 5.28 5.18 8.77
CA ALA A 69 4.22 4.20 8.54
C ALA A 69 4.77 2.76 8.52
N GLU A 70 5.84 2.49 7.78
CA GLU A 70 6.48 1.16 7.71
C GLU A 70 7.05 0.72 9.06
N ALA A 71 7.51 1.66 9.89
CA ALA A 71 8.06 1.35 11.19
C ALA A 71 6.99 1.04 12.26
N PHE A 72 5.88 1.77 12.27
CA PHE A 72 5.01 1.83 13.45
C PHE A 72 3.54 1.53 13.18
N ILE A 73 3.06 1.64 11.94
CA ILE A 73 1.64 1.43 11.62
C ILE A 73 1.46 0.05 11.00
N PRO A 74 0.66 -0.85 11.60
CA PRO A 74 0.35 -2.14 10.99
C PRO A 74 -0.25 -1.97 9.59
N ASN A 75 0.22 -2.77 8.63
CA ASN A 75 -0.26 -2.77 7.25
C ASN A 75 -0.84 -4.14 6.85
N PRO A 76 -2.04 -4.49 7.35
CA PRO A 76 -2.62 -5.82 7.12
C PRO A 76 -3.04 -6.05 5.67
N THR A 77 -3.25 -4.97 4.89
CA THR A 77 -3.71 -5.03 3.50
C THR A 77 -2.59 -4.92 2.47
N ASP A 78 -1.32 -4.92 2.93
CA ASP A 78 -0.15 -4.69 2.09
C ASP A 78 -0.28 -3.43 1.20
N SER A 79 -0.96 -2.43 1.74
CA SER A 79 -1.11 -1.12 1.11
C SER A 79 0.25 -0.45 0.97
N TRP A 80 0.50 0.24 -0.13
CA TRP A 80 1.79 0.91 -0.31
C TRP A 80 1.70 2.45 -0.32
N GLY A 81 0.50 3.01 -0.34
CA GLY A 81 0.26 4.44 -0.20
C GLY A 81 0.15 4.82 1.28
N VAL A 82 0.67 5.99 1.63
CA VAL A 82 0.52 6.62 2.95
C VAL A 82 -0.01 8.02 2.74
N ARG A 83 -1.05 8.41 3.47
CA ARG A 83 -1.57 9.80 3.47
C ARG A 83 -1.45 10.44 4.84
N HIS A 84 -1.42 11.78 4.86
CA HIS A 84 -1.55 12.60 6.03
C HIS A 84 -3.03 12.88 6.28
N LYS A 85 -3.55 12.56 7.48
CA LYS A 85 -4.99 12.69 7.80
C LYS A 85 -5.48 14.15 7.78
N ASN A 86 -4.58 15.10 8.09
CA ASN A 86 -4.86 16.51 8.12
C ASN A 86 -4.32 17.28 6.91
N ASP A 87 -3.87 16.58 5.86
CA ASP A 87 -3.25 17.12 4.64
C ASP A 87 -1.99 17.99 4.89
N ASP A 88 -1.48 18.06 6.12
CA ASP A 88 -0.22 18.72 6.45
C ASP A 88 0.96 17.76 6.23
N HIS A 89 1.65 17.90 5.12
CA HIS A 89 2.77 17.05 4.73
C HIS A 89 4.05 17.28 5.55
N ASP A 90 4.06 18.28 6.42
CA ASP A 90 5.15 18.51 7.38
C ASP A 90 4.96 17.72 8.69
N ASN A 91 3.71 17.42 9.02
CA ASN A 91 3.36 16.67 10.22
C ASN A 91 3.42 15.16 9.98
N ASN A 92 4.62 14.60 10.15
CA ASN A 92 4.89 13.17 9.96
C ASN A 92 4.72 12.32 11.24
N HIS A 93 4.02 12.85 12.26
CA HIS A 93 3.71 12.10 13.48
C HIS A 93 2.83 10.88 13.16
N ILE A 94 3.06 9.76 13.85
CA ILE A 94 2.35 8.49 13.64
C ILE A 94 0.82 8.63 13.66
N ASP A 95 0.27 9.46 14.55
CA ASP A 95 -1.18 9.66 14.67
C ASP A 95 -1.80 10.38 13.46
N ASN A 96 -0.98 11.10 12.70
CA ASN A 96 -1.39 11.84 11.51
C ASN A 96 -1.27 11.02 10.22
N LEU A 97 -0.75 9.81 10.30
CA LEU A 97 -0.50 8.98 9.12
C LEU A 97 -1.44 7.79 9.10
N GLU A 98 -1.80 7.38 7.90
CA GLU A 98 -2.53 6.13 7.67
C GLU A 98 -2.17 5.51 6.33
N TRP A 99 -2.29 4.20 6.24
CA TRP A 99 -2.16 3.49 4.98
C TRP A 99 -3.36 3.73 4.09
N THR A 100 -3.10 3.97 2.82
CA THR A 100 -4.14 4.09 1.80
C THR A 100 -4.02 2.98 0.78
N PRO A 101 -5.13 2.50 0.23
CA PRO A 101 -5.10 1.57 -0.88
C PRO A 101 -4.29 2.16 -2.04
N LYS A 102 -3.71 1.30 -2.85
CA LYS A 102 -3.02 1.73 -4.07
C LYS A 102 -3.98 2.55 -4.93
N ARG A 103 -3.58 3.78 -5.26
CA ARG A 103 -4.35 4.56 -6.24
C ARG A 103 -4.38 3.82 -7.55
N VAL A 104 -5.57 3.62 -8.02
CA VAL A 104 -5.83 2.98 -9.27
C VAL A 104 -6.17 4.05 -10.29
N TYR A 105 -5.62 3.93 -11.50
CA TYR A 105 -5.86 4.87 -12.59
C TYR A 105 -6.63 4.15 -13.70
N ASP A 106 -7.63 4.82 -14.27
CA ASP A 106 -8.27 4.36 -15.49
C ASP A 106 -7.32 4.44 -16.71
N SER A 107 -7.77 3.93 -17.86
CA SER A 107 -7.03 4.00 -19.13
C SER A 107 -6.72 5.43 -19.58
N ASN A 108 -7.44 6.43 -19.06
CA ASN A 108 -7.27 7.85 -19.34
C ASN A 108 -6.39 8.57 -18.30
N LYS A 109 -5.76 7.82 -17.36
CA LYS A 109 -4.96 8.31 -16.24
C LYS A 109 -5.72 9.14 -15.20
N ASN A 110 -7.05 9.03 -15.16
CA ASN A 110 -7.82 9.60 -14.07
C ASN A 110 -7.68 8.73 -12.83
N ILE A 111 -7.57 9.35 -11.65
CA ILE A 111 -7.58 8.63 -10.39
C ILE A 111 -8.98 8.06 -10.22
N ILE A 112 -9.07 6.74 -10.18
CA ILE A 112 -10.27 6.10 -9.68
C ILE A 112 -10.19 6.20 -8.17
N ASP A 113 -11.03 7.05 -7.61
CA ASP A 113 -11.07 7.27 -6.16
C ASP A 113 -11.49 5.98 -5.47
N ASN A 114 -10.51 5.31 -4.86
CA ASN A 114 -10.75 4.07 -4.13
C ASN A 114 -11.45 4.30 -2.79
N ASP A 115 -11.64 5.56 -2.37
CA ASP A 115 -12.37 5.86 -1.12
C ASP A 115 -13.85 5.47 -1.20
N SER A 116 -14.41 5.34 -2.42
CA SER A 116 -15.76 4.79 -2.63
C SER A 116 -15.81 3.27 -2.70
N LEU A 117 -14.67 2.59 -2.73
CA LEU A 117 -14.52 1.14 -2.93
C LEU A 117 -13.69 0.50 -1.82
N ILE A 118 -13.88 0.90 -0.57
CA ILE A 118 -13.60 0.03 0.56
C ILE A 118 -14.72 -1.03 0.54
N LEU A 119 -14.58 -1.96 -0.40
CA LEU A 119 -15.35 -3.19 -0.35
C LEU A 119 -15.02 -3.85 0.98
N SER A 120 -16.06 -4.22 1.73
CA SER A 120 -15.84 -5.05 2.92
C SER A 120 -14.94 -6.24 2.53
N PRO A 121 -14.11 -6.77 3.43
CA PRO A 121 -13.29 -7.95 3.15
C PRO A 121 -14.09 -9.06 2.47
N ASP A 122 -15.34 -9.27 2.89
CA ASP A 122 -16.26 -10.26 2.32
C ASP A 122 -16.54 -10.05 0.83
N ILE A 123 -16.69 -8.80 0.39
CA ILE A 123 -16.94 -8.48 -1.03
C ILE A 123 -15.65 -8.65 -1.84
N SER A 124 -14.50 -8.23 -1.32
CA SER A 124 -13.22 -8.43 -1.98
C SER A 124 -12.94 -9.93 -2.20
N ASP A 125 -13.15 -10.74 -1.19
CA ASP A 125 -12.95 -12.19 -1.27
C ASP A 125 -13.96 -12.85 -2.22
N TYR A 126 -15.20 -12.35 -2.24
CA TYR A 126 -16.20 -12.83 -3.18
C TYR A 126 -15.82 -12.50 -4.64
N ILE A 127 -15.30 -11.33 -4.91
CA ILE A 127 -14.83 -10.97 -6.28
C ILE A 127 -13.65 -11.86 -6.71
N LYS A 128 -12.68 -12.12 -5.83
CA LYS A 128 -11.58 -13.07 -6.11
C LYS A 128 -12.11 -14.46 -6.44
N LEU A 129 -13.12 -14.90 -5.70
CA LEU A 129 -13.79 -16.17 -5.96
C LEU A 129 -14.44 -16.22 -7.34
N VAL A 130 -15.15 -15.14 -7.74
CA VAL A 130 -15.76 -15.03 -9.06
C VAL A 130 -14.70 -15.01 -10.16
N HIS A 131 -13.61 -14.28 -10.00
CA HIS A 131 -12.49 -14.25 -10.93
C HIS A 131 -11.92 -15.66 -11.15
N ARG A 132 -11.66 -16.38 -10.06
CA ARG A 132 -11.19 -17.77 -10.11
C ARG A 132 -12.17 -18.69 -10.84
N ALA A 133 -13.47 -18.57 -10.56
CA ALA A 133 -14.50 -19.35 -11.25
C ALA A 133 -14.57 -19.05 -12.76
N CYS A 134 -14.31 -17.82 -13.17
CA CYS A 134 -14.19 -17.44 -14.59
C CYS A 134 -13.02 -18.17 -15.26
N LEU A 135 -11.84 -18.16 -14.62
CA LEU A 135 -10.65 -18.86 -15.14
C LEU A 135 -10.89 -20.36 -15.27
N GLU A 136 -11.52 -21.00 -14.27
CA GLU A 136 -11.85 -22.43 -14.31
C GLU A 136 -12.83 -22.80 -15.44
N LYS A 137 -13.72 -21.88 -15.81
CA LYS A 137 -14.66 -22.08 -16.94
C LYS A 137 -14.10 -21.63 -18.30
N GLY A 138 -12.85 -21.15 -18.36
CA GLY A 138 -12.28 -20.64 -19.59
C GLY A 138 -12.96 -19.37 -20.10
N VAL A 139 -13.63 -18.61 -19.23
CA VAL A 139 -14.17 -17.30 -19.57
C VAL A 139 -12.99 -16.35 -19.73
N PRO A 140 -12.84 -15.66 -20.87
CA PRO A 140 -11.78 -14.69 -21.05
C PRO A 140 -11.99 -13.54 -20.06
N VAL A 141 -11.11 -13.45 -19.08
CA VAL A 141 -11.08 -12.35 -18.12
C VAL A 141 -9.78 -11.58 -18.30
N PRO A 142 -9.84 -10.24 -18.25
CA PRO A 142 -8.64 -9.44 -18.20
C PRO A 142 -7.84 -9.77 -16.91
N ASN A 143 -6.71 -9.09 -16.71
CA ASN A 143 -5.97 -9.23 -15.45
C ASN A 143 -6.90 -8.95 -14.25
N GLU A 144 -6.54 -9.43 -13.09
CA GLU A 144 -7.34 -9.33 -11.86
C GLU A 144 -7.87 -7.91 -11.61
N TYR A 145 -7.08 -6.91 -11.95
CA TYR A 145 -7.39 -5.50 -11.79
C TYR A 145 -8.53 -5.03 -12.71
N ASP A 146 -8.41 -5.27 -14.03
CA ASP A 146 -9.44 -4.88 -15.00
C ASP A 146 -10.73 -5.70 -14.78
N PHE A 147 -10.60 -6.90 -14.20
CA PHE A 147 -11.74 -7.70 -13.77
C PHE A 147 -12.50 -7.01 -12.63
N TYR A 148 -11.80 -6.53 -11.60
CA TYR A 148 -12.42 -5.75 -10.52
C TYR A 148 -13.19 -4.54 -11.07
N HIS A 149 -12.62 -3.86 -12.03
CA HIS A 149 -13.22 -2.67 -12.63
C HIS A 149 -14.49 -3.01 -13.43
N SER A 150 -14.44 -4.03 -14.26
CA SER A 150 -15.60 -4.47 -15.07
C SER A 150 -16.73 -5.04 -14.22
N MET A 151 -16.40 -5.60 -13.03
CA MET A 151 -17.41 -6.11 -12.09
C MET A 151 -18.15 -4.99 -11.37
N ILE A 152 -17.52 -3.84 -11.19
CA ILE A 152 -18.15 -2.65 -10.58
C ILE A 152 -19.12 -1.99 -11.55
N GLU A 153 -18.79 -1.94 -12.82
CA GLU A 153 -19.65 -1.37 -13.85
C GLU A 153 -20.85 -2.27 -14.18
N ALA A 154 -20.67 -3.58 -14.18
CA ALA A 154 -21.76 -4.54 -14.33
C ALA A 154 -22.21 -5.05 -12.96
N SER A 155 -23.51 -4.97 -12.62
CA SER A 155 -23.95 -5.55 -11.35
C SER A 155 -23.40 -7.00 -11.23
N LEU A 156 -22.78 -7.31 -10.11
CA LEU A 156 -22.16 -8.61 -9.82
C LEU A 156 -23.11 -9.77 -10.16
N THR A 157 -24.39 -9.56 -9.89
CA THR A 157 -25.48 -10.51 -10.18
C THR A 157 -25.68 -10.75 -11.67
N GLU A 158 -25.60 -9.71 -12.50
CA GLU A 158 -25.78 -9.83 -13.94
C GLU A 158 -24.61 -10.61 -14.56
N TYR A 159 -23.37 -10.31 -14.13
CA TYR A 159 -22.18 -11.01 -14.59
C TYR A 159 -22.23 -12.52 -14.27
N ILE A 160 -22.56 -12.86 -13.02
CA ILE A 160 -22.72 -14.24 -12.56
C ILE A 160 -23.78 -14.98 -13.38
N ASN A 161 -24.91 -14.34 -13.66
CA ASN A 161 -25.99 -14.94 -14.45
C ASN A 161 -25.59 -15.11 -15.91
N ARG A 162 -24.95 -14.11 -16.53
CA ARG A 162 -24.52 -14.12 -17.93
C ARG A 162 -23.57 -15.29 -18.24
N TYR A 163 -22.64 -15.58 -17.32
CA TYR A 163 -21.65 -16.64 -17.50
C TYR A 163 -21.98 -17.94 -16.75
N GLY A 164 -23.16 -18.03 -16.13
CA GLY A 164 -23.61 -19.24 -15.42
C GLY A 164 -22.69 -19.69 -14.30
N LEU A 165 -22.07 -18.75 -13.57
CA LEU A 165 -21.01 -19.04 -12.59
C LEU A 165 -21.52 -19.51 -11.21
N LYS A 166 -22.84 -19.43 -10.91
CA LYS A 166 -23.42 -19.82 -9.62
C LYS A 166 -22.99 -21.21 -9.15
N LYS A 167 -23.04 -22.20 -10.04
CA LYS A 167 -22.69 -23.58 -9.70
C LYS A 167 -21.20 -23.75 -9.43
N THR A 168 -20.36 -23.10 -10.21
CA THR A 168 -18.89 -23.14 -10.06
C THR A 168 -18.46 -22.45 -8.77
N ILE A 169 -19.02 -21.29 -8.45
CA ILE A 169 -18.77 -20.59 -7.18
C ILE A 169 -19.16 -21.49 -5.99
N HIS A 170 -20.34 -22.13 -6.05
CA HIS A 170 -20.77 -23.04 -5.00
C HIS A 170 -19.82 -24.24 -4.81
N GLN A 171 -19.31 -24.82 -5.90
CA GLN A 171 -18.33 -25.89 -5.84
C GLN A 171 -17.01 -25.46 -5.18
N ILE A 172 -16.48 -24.30 -5.56
CA ILE A 172 -15.22 -23.78 -5.00
C ILE A 172 -15.35 -23.51 -3.49
N THR A 173 -16.48 -22.93 -3.05
CA THR A 173 -16.70 -22.64 -1.62
C THR A 173 -16.83 -23.87 -0.75
N HIS A 174 -17.32 -24.99 -1.29
CA HIS A 174 -17.55 -26.24 -0.53
C HIS A 174 -16.42 -27.27 -0.70
N SER A 175 -15.43 -26.99 -1.58
CA SER A 175 -14.23 -27.85 -1.72
C SER A 175 -13.15 -27.55 -0.70
N ASN A 176 -13.30 -26.48 0.09
CA ASN A 176 -12.35 -26.03 1.11
C ASN A 176 -12.81 -26.33 2.55
N GLN A 177 -13.81 -27.19 2.73
CA GLN A 177 -14.22 -27.80 3.99
C GLN A 177 -13.77 -29.26 4.03
#